data_f2c0bffe095e60142657ceb30cd9956b
#
_entry.id   f2c0bffe095e60142657ceb30cd9956b
#
_cell.length_a   1.000
_cell.length_b   1.000
_cell.length_c   1.000
_cell.angle_alpha   90.00
_cell.angle_beta   90.00
_cell.angle_gamma   90.00
#
_symmetry.space_group_name_H-M   'P 1'
#
loop_
_entity.id
_entity.type
_entity.pdbx_description
1 polymer ?
#
loop_
_entity_poly.entity_id
_entity_poly.type
_entity_poly.pdbx_seq_one_letter_code
_entity_poly.pdbx_strand_id
1 'polypeptide(L)'
;MNLDKIDHIAIQVNDIKKSLNLYLKNFRCKKIYSDNTWAFIEFNNIKLALVKKEEHPSHFAVVDDNITMEEDIKKHRDNSISKYIDDPDKNKIELIKFLEKNRNK
;
A
#
# COMPACT_ATOMS: atom_id res chain seq x y z
N MET A 1 8.32 21.35 11.88
CA MET A 1 7.99 20.70 10.61
C MET A 1 7.52 19.27 10.84
N ASN A 2 6.46 18.92 10.25
CA ASN A 2 5.98 17.54 10.36
C ASN A 2 6.61 16.67 9.30
N LEU A 3 7.03 15.50 9.66
CA LEU A 3 7.61 14.58 8.70
C LEU A 3 6.50 13.86 7.95
N ASP A 4 6.79 13.47 6.73
CA ASP A 4 5.85 12.64 5.98
C ASP A 4 5.78 11.24 6.59
N LYS A 5 4.69 10.56 6.36
CA LYS A 5 4.43 9.27 6.94
C LYS A 5 4.39 8.20 5.87
N ILE A 6 5.08 7.10 6.08
CA ILE A 6 4.98 5.94 5.19
C ILE A 6 3.81 5.10 5.68
N ASP A 7 2.84 4.88 4.81
CA ASP A 7 1.66 4.10 5.16
C ASP A 7 1.93 2.61 5.04
N HIS A 8 2.56 2.19 3.99
CA HIS A 8 2.85 0.78 3.79
C HIS A 8 3.99 0.57 2.81
N ILE A 9 4.50 -0.66 2.82
CA ILE A 9 5.49 -1.12 1.87
C ILE A 9 4.83 -2.25 1.10
N ALA A 10 5.01 -2.28 -0.22
CA ALA A 10 4.48 -3.35 -1.05
C ALA A 10 5.62 -4.12 -1.68
N ILE A 11 5.57 -5.43 -1.60
CA ILE A 11 6.57 -6.28 -2.22
C ILE A 11 5.87 -7.28 -3.13
N GLN A 12 6.54 -7.62 -4.20
CA GLN A 12 5.99 -8.57 -5.17
C GLN A 12 6.23 -9.99 -4.69
N VAL A 13 5.21 -10.82 -4.83
CA VAL A 13 5.31 -12.24 -4.50
C VAL A 13 4.68 -13.05 -5.63
N ASN A 14 5.09 -14.31 -5.75
CA ASN A 14 4.54 -15.18 -6.77
C ASN A 14 3.22 -15.83 -6.34
N ASP A 15 3.08 -16.10 -5.07
CA ASP A 15 1.91 -16.82 -4.54
C ASP A 15 1.47 -16.11 -3.27
N ILE A 16 0.35 -15.41 -3.35
CA ILE A 16 -0.13 -14.59 -2.23
C ILE A 16 -0.37 -15.44 -0.99
N LYS A 17 -1.04 -16.57 -1.15
CA LYS A 17 -1.40 -17.38 0.01
C LYS A 17 -0.19 -17.97 0.70
N LYS A 18 0.77 -18.47 -0.07
CA LYS A 18 1.98 -19.04 0.52
C LYS A 18 2.78 -17.99 1.26
N SER A 19 2.93 -16.81 0.66
CA SER A 19 3.67 -15.73 1.32
C SER A 19 2.96 -15.25 2.56
N LEU A 20 1.65 -15.05 2.48
CA LEU A 20 0.87 -14.62 3.63
C LEU A 20 1.04 -15.61 4.79
N ASN A 21 0.94 -16.91 4.50
CA ASN A 21 1.07 -17.92 5.55
C ASN A 21 2.44 -17.88 6.21
N LEU A 22 3.50 -17.64 5.43
CA LEU A 22 4.83 -17.53 5.99
C LEU A 22 4.93 -16.36 6.96
N TYR A 23 4.38 -15.20 6.58
CA TYR A 23 4.44 -14.03 7.44
C TYR A 23 3.63 -14.22 8.72
N LEU A 24 2.44 -14.80 8.60
CA LEU A 24 1.61 -15.01 9.77
C LEU A 24 2.21 -16.04 10.72
N LYS A 25 2.95 -17.02 10.19
CA LYS A 25 3.56 -18.04 11.01
C LYS A 25 4.81 -17.54 11.73
N ASN A 26 5.60 -16.71 11.07
CA ASN A 26 6.91 -16.33 11.58
C ASN A 26 6.96 -15.01 12.34
N PHE A 27 5.96 -14.18 12.22
CA PHE A 27 5.98 -12.86 12.84
C PHE A 27 4.69 -12.56 13.57
N ARG A 28 4.75 -11.69 14.55
CA ARG A 28 3.56 -11.22 15.24
C ARG A 28 2.96 -10.10 14.43
N CYS A 29 2.11 -10.45 13.50
CA CYS A 29 1.46 -9.51 12.61
C CYS A 29 0.04 -9.97 12.39
N LYS A 30 -0.77 -9.13 11.77
CA LYS A 30 -2.19 -9.40 11.65
C LYS A 30 -2.64 -9.23 10.22
N LYS A 31 -3.38 -10.18 9.71
CA LYS A 31 -3.96 -10.06 8.37
C LYS A 31 -5.07 -9.02 8.41
N ILE A 32 -4.97 -7.98 7.57
CA ILE A 32 -6.04 -7.03 7.41
C ILE A 32 -6.97 -7.50 6.30
N TYR A 33 -6.41 -8.02 5.22
CA TYR A 33 -7.18 -8.45 4.06
C TYR A 33 -6.37 -9.41 3.21
N SER A 34 -7.03 -10.32 2.52
CA SER A 34 -6.35 -11.08 1.46
C SER A 34 -7.34 -11.67 0.49
N ASP A 35 -6.93 -11.76 -0.76
CA ASP A 35 -7.59 -12.54 -1.78
C ASP A 35 -6.50 -13.10 -2.72
N ASN A 36 -6.87 -13.57 -3.89
CA ASN A 36 -5.89 -14.18 -4.79
C ASN A 36 -4.98 -13.17 -5.45
N THR A 37 -5.27 -11.87 -5.35
CA THR A 37 -4.52 -10.85 -6.05
C THR A 37 -3.62 -10.04 -5.14
N TRP A 38 -3.95 -9.96 -3.85
CA TRP A 38 -3.09 -9.24 -2.92
C TRP A 38 -3.43 -9.59 -1.48
N ALA A 39 -2.55 -9.21 -0.57
CA ALA A 39 -2.80 -9.35 0.86
C ALA A 39 -2.23 -8.12 1.56
N PHE A 40 -2.84 -7.79 2.68
CA PHE A 40 -2.44 -6.63 3.47
C PHE A 40 -2.24 -7.10 4.92
N ILE A 41 -1.07 -6.80 5.47
CA ILE A 41 -0.65 -7.28 6.77
C ILE A 41 -0.26 -6.10 7.64
N GLU A 42 -0.70 -6.12 8.87
CA GLU A 42 -0.37 -5.06 9.82
C GLU A 42 0.74 -5.51 10.76
N PHE A 43 1.82 -4.73 10.82
CA PHE A 43 2.84 -4.86 11.84
C PHE A 43 2.68 -3.71 12.83
N ASN A 44 3.43 -3.71 13.88
CA ASN A 44 3.33 -2.67 14.90
C ASN A 44 3.52 -1.26 14.35
N ASN A 45 4.44 -1.10 13.45
CA ASN A 45 4.84 0.23 12.99
C ASN A 45 4.56 0.53 11.53
N ILE A 46 4.13 -0.45 10.74
CA ILE A 46 3.90 -0.23 9.33
C ILE A 46 3.06 -1.37 8.77
N LYS A 47 2.42 -1.15 7.65
CA LYS A 47 1.69 -2.21 6.96
C LYS A 47 2.49 -2.72 5.78
N LEU A 48 2.33 -3.98 5.46
CA LEU A 48 3.01 -4.64 4.36
C LEU A 48 1.97 -5.18 3.39
N ALA A 49 2.09 -4.82 2.13
CA ALA A 49 1.21 -5.34 1.09
C ALA A 49 1.98 -6.37 0.28
N LEU A 50 1.37 -7.52 0.03
CA LEU A 50 1.91 -8.53 -0.85
C LEU A 50 1.15 -8.42 -2.15
N VAL A 51 1.85 -8.21 -3.26
CA VAL A 51 1.21 -7.91 -4.54
C VAL A 51 1.79 -8.80 -5.63
N LYS A 52 1.05 -8.96 -6.72
CA LYS A 52 1.55 -9.73 -7.84
C LYS A 52 2.26 -8.81 -8.81
N LYS A 53 3.38 -9.29 -9.37
CA LYS A 53 4.17 -8.44 -10.23
C LYS A 53 3.44 -8.01 -11.47
N GLU A 54 2.46 -8.75 -11.92
CA GLU A 54 1.67 -8.39 -13.08
C GLU A 54 0.76 -7.22 -12.81
N GLU A 55 0.51 -6.91 -11.54
CA GLU A 55 -0.48 -5.90 -11.19
C GLU A 55 0.12 -4.65 -10.58
N HIS A 56 1.17 -4.80 -9.81
CA HIS A 56 1.77 -3.66 -9.12
C HIS A 56 3.27 -3.83 -8.99
N PRO A 57 4.02 -2.75 -9.05
CA PRO A 57 5.45 -2.82 -8.75
C PRO A 57 5.67 -2.92 -7.25
N SER A 58 6.86 -3.33 -6.85
CA SER A 58 7.26 -3.14 -5.47
C SER A 58 7.42 -1.66 -5.23
N HIS A 59 6.95 -1.17 -4.09
CA HIS A 59 6.96 0.26 -3.80
C HIS A 59 6.72 0.50 -2.32
N PHE A 60 6.88 1.72 -1.90
CA PHE A 60 6.36 2.14 -0.61
C PHE A 60 5.42 3.32 -0.83
N ALA A 61 4.47 3.50 0.07
CA ALA A 61 3.45 4.51 -0.08
C ALA A 61 3.63 5.59 0.98
N VAL A 62 3.65 6.83 0.54
CA VAL A 62 3.78 7.99 1.42
C VAL A 62 2.44 8.71 1.44
N VAL A 63 1.94 9.03 2.61
CA VAL A 63 0.68 9.77 2.72
C VAL A 63 0.92 11.21 2.28
N ASP A 64 0.13 11.67 1.32
CA ASP A 64 0.28 13.02 0.77
C ASP A 64 -1.09 13.64 0.60
N ASP A 65 -1.47 14.52 1.51
CA ASP A 65 -2.78 15.13 1.49
C ASP A 65 -2.94 16.21 0.43
N ASN A 66 -1.88 16.50 -0.30
CA ASN A 66 -1.95 17.52 -1.33
C ASN A 66 -2.27 16.98 -2.72
N ILE A 67 -2.44 15.69 -2.86
CA ILE A 67 -2.82 15.11 -4.15
C ILE A 67 -4.22 15.58 -4.51
N THR A 68 -4.42 15.96 -5.78
CA THR A 68 -5.73 16.37 -6.25
C THR A 68 -6.19 15.39 -7.31
N MET A 69 -7.48 15.41 -7.63
CA MET A 69 -8.04 14.55 -8.65
C MET A 69 -7.61 15.05 -10.03
N GLU A 70 -6.65 14.35 -10.62
CA GLU A 70 -6.10 14.66 -11.92
C GLU A 70 -6.13 13.43 -12.78
N GLU A 71 -5.78 13.53 -14.05
CA GLU A 71 -5.92 12.44 -14.95
C GLU A 71 -5.07 11.26 -14.63
N ASP A 72 -3.93 11.37 -14.02
CA ASP A 72 -3.07 10.25 -13.71
C ASP A 72 -3.30 9.68 -12.31
N ILE A 73 -4.39 10.08 -11.67
CA ILE A 73 -4.72 9.60 -10.33
C ILE A 73 -5.55 8.34 -10.43
N LYS A 74 -5.24 7.36 -9.57
CA LYS A 74 -6.04 6.16 -9.43
C LYS A 74 -6.90 6.24 -8.19
N LYS A 75 -8.16 5.86 -8.33
CA LYS A 75 -9.06 5.79 -7.19
C LYS A 75 -9.24 4.34 -6.78
N HIS A 76 -9.10 4.06 -5.51
CA HIS A 76 -9.16 2.71 -4.98
C HIS A 76 -10.47 2.46 -4.24
N ARG A 77 -10.80 1.18 -4.06
CA ARG A 77 -12.07 0.80 -3.42
C ARG A 77 -12.16 1.23 -1.97
N ASP A 78 -11.04 1.39 -1.30
CA ASP A 78 -11.04 1.81 0.09
C ASP A 78 -11.19 3.31 0.26
N ASN A 79 -11.59 3.99 -0.81
CA ASN A 79 -11.83 5.41 -0.77
C ASN A 79 -10.53 6.21 -0.62
N SER A 80 -9.49 5.75 -1.26
CA SER A 80 -8.25 6.50 -1.35
C SER A 80 -7.96 6.82 -2.80
N ILE A 81 -7.08 7.78 -3.02
CA ILE A 81 -6.56 8.08 -4.35
C ILE A 81 -5.05 8.04 -4.29
N SER A 82 -4.41 7.69 -5.38
CA SER A 82 -2.96 7.65 -5.40
C SER A 82 -2.39 7.88 -6.78
N LYS A 83 -1.11 8.18 -6.82
CA LYS A 83 -0.36 8.18 -8.06
C LYS A 83 1.06 7.72 -7.76
N TYR A 84 1.75 7.23 -8.78
CA TYR A 84 3.14 6.81 -8.63
C TYR A 84 4.09 7.85 -9.17
N ILE A 85 5.22 8.01 -8.50
CA ILE A 85 6.35 8.74 -9.03
C ILE A 85 7.56 7.85 -8.95
N ASP A 86 8.61 8.18 -9.66
CA ASP A 86 9.86 7.41 -9.66
C ASP A 86 10.96 8.24 -9.02
N ASP A 87 11.82 7.57 -8.27
CA ASP A 87 13.05 8.24 -7.87
C ASP A 87 14.05 8.16 -9.04
N PRO A 88 15.25 8.72 -8.90
CA PRO A 88 16.21 8.71 -10.01
C PRO A 88 16.59 7.31 -10.50
N ASP A 89 16.49 6.31 -9.65
CA ASP A 89 16.84 4.95 -10.00
C ASP A 89 15.63 4.10 -10.34
N LYS A 90 14.51 4.74 -10.56
CA LYS A 90 13.27 4.09 -10.97
C LYS A 90 12.60 3.26 -9.88
N ASN A 91 12.92 3.54 -8.64
CA ASN A 91 12.15 2.93 -7.55
C ASN A 91 10.80 3.62 -7.46
N LYS A 92 9.76 2.85 -7.35
CA LYS A 92 8.40 3.40 -7.35
C LYS A 92 8.00 3.89 -5.96
N ILE A 93 7.41 5.06 -5.93
CA ILE A 93 6.87 5.63 -4.70
C ILE A 93 5.41 5.94 -4.97
N GLU A 94 4.52 5.42 -4.14
CA GLU A 94 3.09 5.70 -4.26
C GLU A 94 2.78 6.89 -3.35
N LEU A 95 2.17 7.94 -3.88
CA LEU A 95 1.67 9.03 -3.07
C LEU A 95 0.20 8.76 -2.88
N ILE A 96 -0.26 8.66 -1.63
CA ILE A 96 -1.62 8.21 -1.35
C ILE A 96 -2.33 9.20 -0.43
N LYS A 97 -3.60 9.45 -0.72
CA LYS A 97 -4.44 10.29 0.11
C LYS A 97 -5.72 9.55 0.43
N PHE A 98 -6.08 9.48 1.69
CA PHE A 98 -7.33 8.85 2.11
C PHE A 98 -8.41 9.92 2.15
N LEU A 99 -9.51 9.64 1.45
CA LEU A 99 -10.61 10.59 1.39
C LEU A 99 -11.43 10.46 2.65
N GLU A 100 -11.84 11.60 3.19
CA GLU A 100 -12.41 11.58 4.48
C GLU A 100 -13.80 11.38 4.66
N LYS A 101 -14.54 11.18 3.68
CA LYS A 101 -15.92 11.21 3.80
C LYS A 101 -16.50 10.37 4.79
N ASN A 102 -15.94 9.43 5.30
CA ASN A 102 -16.63 8.61 6.23
C ASN A 102 -16.21 8.73 7.62
N ARG A 103 -15.56 9.71 7.90
CA ARG A 103 -15.15 9.78 9.17
C ARG A 103 -16.05 10.21 10.06
N ASN A 104 -16.62 10.34 10.23
CA ASN A 104 -17.46 10.69 11.11
C ASN A 104 -18.23 9.93 11.60
N LYS A 105 -18.06 9.72 11.53
CA LYS A 105 -18.66 9.31 11.90
C LYS A 105 -18.54 8.95 12.43
#